data_e8192f5be1676a6f3625994f2caafffc
#
_entry.id   e8192f5be1676a6f3625994f2caafffc
#
_cell.length_a   1.000
_cell.length_b   1.000
_cell.length_c   1.000
_cell.angle_alpha   90.00
_cell.angle_beta   90.00
_cell.angle_gamma   90.00
#
_symmetry.space_group_name_H-M   'P 1'
#
loop_
_entity.id
_entity.type
_entity.pdbx_description
1 polymer ?
#
loop_
_entity_poly.entity_id
_entity_poly.type
_entity_poly.pdbx_seq_one_letter_code
_entity_poly.pdbx_strand_id
1 'polypeptide(L)'
;MILVDKEIKKLIEDHQLIIAGYCSENLNGVSYDLTIDYTLDEDGKECAEYDLRPGETVFIKTQEELSIPENILGRVAEKNSRMRQGIVVSGPDYQPGHRTYAFLRVSNISKNIIVLSKGSKIAQIMFEQLSQKPDVPYSAQTGASFQNEVEYKGLGNYKKEYEQQTKQEIQEAKEDIENVSQKIYANVLT
;
A
#
# COMPACT_ATOMS: atom_id res chain seq x y z
N MET A 1 -4.34 20.09 11.13
CA MET A 1 -3.61 20.00 12.44
C MET A 1 -3.32 18.53 12.71
N ILE A 2 -2.06 18.19 13.01
CA ILE A 2 -1.68 16.80 13.31
C ILE A 2 -2.18 16.45 14.72
N LEU A 3 -2.80 15.26 14.84
CA LEU A 3 -3.29 14.77 16.13
C LEU A 3 -2.14 14.26 17.00
N VAL A 4 -2.22 14.49 18.29
CA VAL A 4 -1.29 13.96 19.28
C VAL A 4 -1.84 12.67 19.93
N ASP A 5 -0.99 11.97 20.64
CA ASP A 5 -1.29 10.68 21.28
C ASP A 5 -2.62 10.62 22.05
N LYS A 6 -2.91 11.66 22.83
CA LYS A 6 -4.15 11.75 23.64
C LYS A 6 -5.40 11.83 22.75
N GLU A 7 -5.33 12.55 21.64
CA GLU A 7 -6.43 12.72 20.69
C GLU A 7 -6.62 11.43 19.89
N ILE A 8 -5.51 10.81 19.44
CA ILE A 8 -5.52 9.51 18.75
C ILE A 8 -6.15 8.44 19.65
N LYS A 9 -5.68 8.34 20.91
CA LYS A 9 -6.20 7.38 21.89
C LYS A 9 -7.70 7.54 22.11
N LYS A 10 -8.17 8.78 22.30
CA LYS A 10 -9.59 9.07 22.51
C LYS A 10 -10.44 8.61 21.31
N LEU A 11 -10.00 8.89 20.08
CA LEU A 11 -10.72 8.46 18.87
C LEU A 11 -10.74 6.94 18.72
N ILE A 12 -9.68 6.23 19.12
CA ILE A 12 -9.64 4.77 19.14
C ILE A 12 -10.62 4.20 20.18
N GLU A 13 -10.69 4.79 21.36
CA GLU A 13 -11.68 4.43 22.40
C GLU A 13 -13.12 4.66 21.92
N ASP A 14 -13.36 5.64 21.05
CA ASP A 14 -14.63 5.92 20.39
C ASP A 14 -14.85 5.05 19.11
N HIS A 15 -14.09 3.96 18.93
CA HIS A 15 -14.15 3.06 17.77
C HIS A 15 -13.91 3.76 16.43
N GLN A 16 -12.94 4.68 16.41
CA GLN A 16 -12.47 5.39 15.21
C GLN A 16 -10.96 5.23 15.02
N LEU A 17 -10.44 5.64 13.90
CA LEU A 17 -9.05 5.54 13.46
C LEU A 17 -8.56 4.09 13.30
N ILE A 18 -8.40 3.36 14.40
CA ILE A 18 -7.97 1.96 14.41
C ILE A 18 -9.01 1.18 15.19
N ILE A 19 -9.77 0.33 14.49
CA ILE A 19 -10.92 -0.41 15.03
C ILE A 19 -10.63 -1.89 15.30
N ALA A 20 -9.52 -2.41 14.78
CA ALA A 20 -8.98 -3.74 15.10
C ALA A 20 -7.45 -3.69 15.07
N GLY A 21 -6.78 -4.61 15.76
CA GLY A 21 -5.32 -4.72 15.79
C GLY A 21 -4.59 -3.66 16.62
N TYR A 22 -5.29 -2.80 17.34
CA TYR A 22 -4.68 -1.77 18.16
C TYR A 22 -3.81 -2.37 19.28
N CYS A 23 -2.59 -1.83 19.41
CA CYS A 23 -1.67 -2.11 20.51
C CYS A 23 -1.15 -0.78 21.09
N SER A 24 -1.33 -0.57 22.39
CA SER A 24 -0.93 0.69 23.07
C SER A 24 0.56 1.01 22.96
N GLU A 25 1.41 -0.03 22.83
CA GLU A 25 2.87 0.12 22.67
C GLU A 25 3.29 0.65 21.29
N ASN A 26 2.35 0.69 20.34
CA ASN A 26 2.56 1.24 19.01
C ASN A 26 2.20 2.72 18.91
N LEU A 27 1.52 3.28 19.93
CA LEU A 27 1.15 4.68 19.95
C LEU A 27 2.36 5.54 20.35
N ASN A 28 2.70 6.49 19.48
CA ASN A 28 3.75 7.49 19.67
C ASN A 28 3.12 8.87 19.85
N GLY A 29 3.93 9.89 20.18
CA GLY A 29 3.45 11.24 20.48
C GLY A 29 2.57 11.89 19.41
N VAL A 30 2.78 11.55 18.10
CA VAL A 30 2.04 12.13 16.96
C VAL A 30 1.74 11.10 15.86
N SER A 31 1.97 9.81 16.12
CA SER A 31 1.80 8.74 15.14
C SER A 31 1.50 7.41 15.81
N TYR A 32 1.09 6.44 15.02
CA TYR A 32 0.93 5.05 15.42
C TYR A 32 1.76 4.14 14.51
N ASP A 33 2.52 3.21 15.08
CA ASP A 33 3.32 2.23 14.33
C ASP A 33 2.41 1.13 13.77
N LEU A 34 2.40 0.94 12.47
CA LEU A 34 1.69 -0.13 11.78
C LEU A 34 2.53 -1.41 11.79
N THR A 35 1.87 -2.56 12.00
CA THR A 35 2.49 -3.87 12.15
C THR A 35 2.11 -4.82 11.02
N ILE A 36 3.05 -5.67 10.60
CA ILE A 36 2.83 -6.67 9.55
C ILE A 36 1.89 -7.77 10.05
N ASP A 37 0.81 -8.06 9.32
CA ASP A 37 0.01 -9.27 9.48
C ASP A 37 0.60 -10.39 8.61
N TYR A 38 0.77 -10.13 7.32
CA TYR A 38 1.44 -11.01 6.37
C TYR A 38 2.09 -10.23 5.23
N THR A 39 3.01 -10.89 4.54
CA THR A 39 3.59 -10.44 3.27
C THR A 39 3.00 -11.26 2.13
N LEU A 40 2.71 -10.64 0.99
CA LEU A 40 2.34 -11.33 -0.24
C LEU A 40 3.59 -11.60 -1.07
N ASP A 41 3.85 -12.88 -1.38
CA ASP A 41 4.94 -13.27 -2.28
C ASP A 41 4.60 -12.99 -3.76
N GLU A 42 5.49 -13.37 -4.68
CA GLU A 42 5.34 -13.16 -6.13
C GLU A 42 4.08 -13.83 -6.71
N ASP A 43 3.63 -14.92 -6.09
CA ASP A 43 2.43 -15.67 -6.48
C ASP A 43 1.16 -15.15 -5.79
N GLY A 44 1.29 -14.13 -4.92
CA GLY A 44 0.20 -13.58 -4.12
C GLY A 44 -0.17 -14.42 -2.91
N LYS A 45 0.70 -15.34 -2.48
CA LYS A 45 0.50 -16.16 -1.30
C LYS A 45 0.90 -15.41 -0.03
N GLU A 46 0.11 -15.58 1.03
CA GLU A 46 0.36 -15.00 2.35
C GLU A 46 1.50 -15.73 3.08
N CYS A 47 2.51 -14.96 3.50
CA CYS A 47 3.66 -15.43 4.25
C CYS A 47 3.76 -14.69 5.58
N ALA A 48 3.83 -15.43 6.69
CA ALA A 48 4.06 -14.86 8.02
C ALA A 48 5.51 -14.37 8.21
N GLU A 49 6.44 -14.92 7.45
CA GLU A 49 7.85 -14.53 7.37
C GLU A 49 8.28 -14.55 5.90
N TYR A 50 9.04 -13.53 5.48
CA TYR A 50 9.47 -13.35 4.10
C TYR A 50 10.88 -12.74 4.03
N ASP A 51 11.77 -13.38 3.27
CA ASP A 51 13.14 -12.91 3.01
C ASP A 51 13.14 -11.93 1.83
N LEU A 52 12.99 -10.64 2.12
CA LEU A 52 13.01 -9.59 1.12
C LEU A 52 14.43 -9.35 0.62
N ARG A 53 14.71 -9.75 -0.63
CA ARG A 53 16.02 -9.64 -1.26
C ARG A 53 16.33 -8.21 -1.71
N PRO A 54 17.62 -7.86 -1.89
CA PRO A 54 18.01 -6.59 -2.50
C PRO A 54 17.33 -6.33 -3.85
N GLY A 55 16.72 -5.15 -4.00
CA GLY A 55 15.99 -4.73 -5.19
C GLY A 55 14.57 -5.27 -5.32
N GLU A 56 14.16 -6.16 -4.42
CA GLU A 56 12.83 -6.76 -4.43
C GLU A 56 11.76 -5.81 -3.84
N THR A 57 10.54 -5.95 -4.34
CA THR A 57 9.36 -5.20 -3.88
C THR A 57 8.19 -6.15 -3.67
N VAL A 58 7.56 -6.06 -2.52
CA VAL A 58 6.40 -6.87 -2.13
C VAL A 58 5.28 -5.99 -1.58
N PHE A 59 4.08 -6.56 -1.46
CA PHE A 59 2.99 -5.96 -0.68
C PHE A 59 2.88 -6.66 0.67
N ILE A 60 2.57 -5.87 1.70
CA ILE A 60 2.22 -6.37 3.03
C ILE A 60 0.82 -5.91 3.41
N LYS A 61 0.13 -6.72 4.21
CA LYS A 61 -1.07 -6.30 4.94
C LYS A 61 -0.69 -5.97 6.38
N THR A 62 -1.29 -4.93 6.93
CA THR A 62 -1.13 -4.60 8.36
C THR A 62 -2.15 -5.34 9.23
N GLN A 63 -1.84 -5.48 10.52
CA GLN A 63 -2.77 -6.03 11.51
C GLN A 63 -3.90 -5.06 11.83
N GLU A 64 -3.66 -3.78 11.62
CA GLU A 64 -4.59 -2.71 11.98
C GLU A 64 -5.65 -2.52 10.89
N GLU A 65 -6.92 -2.58 11.31
CA GLU A 65 -8.03 -2.11 10.50
C GLU A 65 -8.27 -0.64 10.78
N LEU A 66 -8.17 0.17 9.74
CA LEU A 66 -8.38 1.61 9.79
C LEU A 66 -9.85 1.96 9.54
N SER A 67 -10.35 2.96 10.28
CA SER A 67 -11.67 3.57 10.05
C SER A 67 -11.52 5.08 10.21
N ILE A 68 -11.24 5.75 9.11
CA ILE A 68 -10.91 7.18 9.10
C ILE A 68 -12.18 8.01 9.18
N PRO A 69 -12.35 8.87 10.20
CA PRO A 69 -13.48 9.79 10.28
C PRO A 69 -13.53 10.76 9.09
N GLU A 70 -14.72 11.27 8.77
CA GLU A 70 -14.92 12.17 7.62
C GLU A 70 -14.23 13.55 7.72
N ASN A 71 -13.66 13.87 8.86
CA ASN A 71 -12.93 15.12 9.12
C ASN A 71 -11.44 14.89 9.39
N ILE A 72 -10.93 13.68 9.12
CA ILE A 72 -9.54 13.30 9.34
C ILE A 72 -8.95 12.72 8.06
N LEU A 73 -7.65 12.98 7.85
CA LEU A 73 -6.81 12.34 6.85
C LEU A 73 -5.78 11.47 7.58
N GLY A 74 -5.63 10.21 7.18
CA GLY A 74 -4.54 9.34 7.61
C GLY A 74 -3.41 9.34 6.59
N ARG A 75 -2.17 9.57 7.04
CA ARG A 75 -0.99 9.59 6.16
C ARG A 75 0.06 8.61 6.64
N VAL A 76 0.42 7.68 5.77
CA VAL A 76 1.52 6.74 6.02
C VAL A 76 2.85 7.45 5.88
N ALA A 77 3.76 7.18 6.80
CA ALA A 77 5.13 7.65 6.78
C ALA A 77 6.10 6.50 7.10
N GLU A 78 7.32 6.64 6.62
CA GLU A 78 8.38 5.67 6.90
C GLU A 78 8.77 5.66 8.37
N LYS A 79 9.05 4.48 8.90
CA LYS A 79 9.65 4.33 10.23
C LYS A 79 11.16 4.48 10.13
N ASN A 80 11.74 5.44 10.90
CA ASN A 80 13.17 5.75 10.84
C ASN A 80 14.08 4.51 10.94
N SER A 81 13.76 3.56 11.82
CA SER A 81 14.55 2.33 11.98
C SER A 81 14.53 1.44 10.72
N ARG A 82 13.41 1.40 10.00
CA ARG A 82 13.26 0.63 8.76
C ARG A 82 13.92 1.33 7.58
N MET A 83 13.75 2.63 7.47
CA MET A 83 14.43 3.45 6.47
C MET A 83 15.96 3.29 6.58
N ARG A 84 16.52 3.28 7.80
CA ARG A 84 17.97 3.05 8.02
C ARG A 84 18.45 1.64 7.65
N GLN A 85 17.57 0.65 7.62
CA GLN A 85 17.87 -0.70 7.12
C GLN A 85 17.84 -0.77 5.58
N GLY A 86 17.38 0.28 4.90
CA GLY A 86 17.20 0.31 3.46
C GLY A 86 15.83 -0.18 3.01
N ILE A 87 14.83 -0.13 3.89
CA ILE A 87 13.43 -0.38 3.54
C ILE A 87 12.77 0.94 3.15
N VAL A 88 12.13 0.94 1.98
CA VAL A 88 11.23 2.00 1.54
C VAL A 88 9.80 1.48 1.63
N VAL A 89 8.93 2.24 2.30
CA VAL A 89 7.51 1.92 2.42
C VAL A 89 6.68 2.97 1.69
N SER A 90 5.82 2.52 0.77
CA SER A 90 4.85 3.38 0.10
C SER A 90 3.43 2.96 0.49
N GLY A 91 2.66 3.91 0.99
CA GLY A 91 1.24 3.75 1.28
C GLY A 91 0.44 4.93 0.72
N PRO A 92 -0.87 4.77 0.53
CA PRO A 92 -1.74 5.87 0.12
C PRO A 92 -2.00 6.83 1.28
N ASP A 93 -2.52 8.00 0.96
CA ASP A 93 -3.25 8.80 1.94
C ASP A 93 -4.63 8.14 2.18
N TYR A 94 -4.93 7.79 3.41
CA TYR A 94 -6.23 7.26 3.81
C TYR A 94 -7.21 8.42 3.97
N GLN A 95 -8.08 8.55 2.97
CA GLN A 95 -9.01 9.68 2.85
C GLN A 95 -10.12 9.64 3.92
N PRO A 96 -10.76 10.79 4.19
CA PRO A 96 -11.94 10.88 5.04
C PRO A 96 -13.03 9.87 4.66
N GLY A 97 -13.54 9.11 5.63
CA GLY A 97 -14.54 8.05 5.42
C GLY A 97 -13.99 6.72 4.92
N HIS A 98 -12.67 6.56 4.74
CA HIS A 98 -12.07 5.30 4.30
C HIS A 98 -12.01 4.30 5.45
N ARG A 99 -12.54 3.10 5.22
CA ARG A 99 -12.39 1.94 6.11
C ARG A 99 -11.68 0.83 5.35
N THR A 100 -10.58 0.30 5.91
CA THR A 100 -9.75 -0.72 5.24
C THR A 100 -8.68 -1.27 6.18
N TYR A 101 -8.16 -2.48 5.90
CA TYR A 101 -6.79 -2.81 6.31
C TYR A 101 -5.79 -2.03 5.45
N ALA A 102 -4.62 -1.71 6.00
CA ALA A 102 -3.59 -1.05 5.20
C ALA A 102 -2.79 -2.08 4.40
N PHE A 103 -2.78 -1.92 3.07
CA PHE A 103 -1.89 -2.65 2.18
C PHE A 103 -0.78 -1.71 1.72
N LEU A 104 0.46 -2.03 2.09
CA LEU A 104 1.62 -1.18 1.85
C LEU A 104 2.61 -1.88 0.92
N ARG A 105 3.18 -1.12 0.01
CA ARG A 105 4.28 -1.58 -0.83
C ARG A 105 5.60 -1.38 -0.09
N VAL A 106 6.40 -2.44 0.02
CA VAL A 106 7.68 -2.47 0.73
C VAL A 106 8.78 -2.88 -0.23
N SER A 107 9.81 -2.05 -0.35
CA SER A 107 10.96 -2.30 -1.23
C SER A 107 12.26 -2.33 -0.42
N ASN A 108 13.17 -3.24 -0.76
CA ASN A 108 14.50 -3.32 -0.18
C ASN A 108 15.53 -2.68 -1.12
N ILE A 109 16.02 -1.49 -0.77
CA ILE A 109 17.07 -0.77 -1.51
C ILE A 109 18.46 -1.00 -0.92
N SER A 110 18.59 -1.86 0.09
CA SER A 110 19.88 -2.23 0.71
C SER A 110 20.59 -3.31 -0.11
N LYS A 111 21.77 -3.70 0.36
CA LYS A 111 22.55 -4.81 -0.22
C LYS A 111 22.33 -6.15 0.52
N ASN A 112 21.55 -6.16 1.58
CA ASN A 112 21.33 -7.31 2.45
C ASN A 112 19.90 -7.83 2.31
N ILE A 113 19.70 -9.12 2.58
CA ILE A 113 18.36 -9.67 2.77
C ILE A 113 17.80 -9.10 4.07
N ILE A 114 16.53 -8.68 4.03
CA ILE A 114 15.81 -8.16 5.19
C ILE A 114 14.61 -9.06 5.46
N VAL A 115 14.54 -9.62 6.66
CA VAL A 115 13.41 -10.48 7.05
C VAL A 115 12.22 -9.61 7.44
N LEU A 116 11.11 -9.81 6.76
CA LEU A 116 9.80 -9.25 7.12
C LEU A 116 9.03 -10.31 7.90
N SER A 117 8.73 -10.06 9.18
CA SER A 117 8.03 -11.02 10.02
C SER A 117 6.71 -10.45 10.53
N LYS A 118 5.69 -11.28 10.63
CA LYS A 118 4.41 -10.95 11.29
C LYS A 118 4.64 -10.32 12.66
N GLY A 119 3.90 -9.27 12.97
CA GLY A 119 4.02 -8.50 14.21
C GLY A 119 5.17 -7.48 14.23
N SER A 120 6.05 -7.46 13.22
CA SER A 120 7.09 -6.42 13.14
C SER A 120 6.49 -5.09 12.74
N LYS A 121 6.96 -4.02 13.37
CA LYS A 121 6.62 -2.63 13.01
C LYS A 121 7.29 -2.28 11.67
N ILE A 122 6.52 -1.80 10.70
CA ILE A 122 7.01 -1.57 9.33
C ILE A 122 6.94 -0.11 8.91
N ALA A 123 5.88 0.59 9.27
CA ALA A 123 5.61 1.98 8.93
C ALA A 123 4.99 2.70 10.12
N GLN A 124 4.69 3.96 9.99
CA GLN A 124 3.87 4.70 10.93
C GLN A 124 2.74 5.42 10.19
N ILE A 125 1.64 5.67 10.87
CA ILE A 125 0.56 6.48 10.35
C ILE A 125 0.36 7.72 11.24
N MET A 126 0.25 8.87 10.61
CA MET A 126 -0.13 10.13 11.25
C MET A 126 -1.55 10.49 10.86
N PHE A 127 -2.28 11.14 11.75
CA PHE A 127 -3.63 11.59 11.53
C PHE A 127 -3.70 13.10 11.57
N GLU A 128 -4.35 13.67 10.57
CA GLU A 128 -4.46 15.11 10.41
C GLU A 128 -5.93 15.54 10.42
N GLN A 129 -6.28 16.42 11.37
CA GLN A 129 -7.58 17.04 11.44
C GLN A 129 -7.75 18.04 10.30
N LEU A 130 -8.78 17.87 9.48
CA LEU A 130 -9.15 18.77 8.40
C LEU A 130 -9.92 19.99 8.95
N SER A 131 -9.83 21.11 8.27
CA SER A 131 -10.58 22.33 8.61
C SER A 131 -12.08 22.16 8.42
N GLN A 132 -12.49 21.32 7.45
CA GLN A 132 -13.87 20.99 7.14
C GLN A 132 -13.95 19.54 6.62
N LYS A 133 -15.14 18.94 6.68
CA LYS A 133 -15.41 17.66 6.00
C LYS A 133 -15.48 17.88 4.50
N PRO A 134 -14.98 16.94 3.67
CA PRO A 134 -15.21 16.97 2.23
C PRO A 134 -16.71 16.76 1.92
N ASP A 135 -17.17 17.35 0.85
CA ASP A 135 -18.57 17.17 0.39
C ASP A 135 -18.86 15.70 0.03
N VAL A 136 -17.86 14.99 -0.50
CA VAL A 136 -17.95 13.58 -0.87
C VAL A 136 -16.81 12.81 -0.21
N PRO A 137 -17.02 12.20 0.97
CA PRO A 137 -16.02 11.35 1.61
C PRO A 137 -15.75 10.09 0.79
N TYR A 138 -14.63 9.41 1.02
CA TYR A 138 -14.24 8.22 0.26
C TYR A 138 -15.32 7.14 0.25
N SER A 139 -16.00 6.92 1.35
CA SER A 139 -17.14 5.98 1.48
C SER A 139 -18.30 6.26 0.53
N ALA A 140 -18.47 7.50 0.07
CA ALA A 140 -19.54 7.93 -0.83
C ALA A 140 -19.08 8.09 -2.29
N GLN A 141 -17.78 7.91 -2.59
CA GLN A 141 -17.25 8.03 -3.95
C GLN A 141 -17.61 6.79 -4.78
N THR A 142 -18.07 6.98 -6.01
CA THR A 142 -18.42 5.89 -6.94
C THR A 142 -17.19 5.05 -7.35
N GLY A 143 -15.99 5.62 -7.29
CA GLY A 143 -14.71 4.95 -7.59
C GLY A 143 -13.96 4.40 -6.38
N ALA A 144 -14.58 4.31 -5.20
CA ALA A 144 -13.95 3.84 -3.95
C ALA A 144 -13.66 2.33 -3.97
N SER A 145 -12.75 1.90 -4.86
CA SER A 145 -12.42 0.48 -5.10
C SER A 145 -11.93 -0.25 -3.85
N PHE A 146 -11.24 0.47 -2.97
CA PHE A 146 -10.56 -0.09 -1.79
C PHE A 146 -11.32 0.14 -0.49
N GLN A 147 -12.57 0.59 -0.56
CA GLN A 147 -13.45 0.65 0.61
C GLN A 147 -13.75 -0.76 1.13
N ASN A 148 -13.62 -0.95 2.44
CA ASN A 148 -13.75 -2.23 3.14
C ASN A 148 -12.84 -3.33 2.55
N GLU A 149 -11.59 -2.99 2.24
CA GLU A 149 -10.60 -3.95 1.76
C GLU A 149 -10.08 -4.79 2.93
N VAL A 150 -10.46 -6.07 2.94
CA VAL A 150 -10.03 -7.07 3.93
C VAL A 150 -8.93 -7.95 3.35
N GLU A 151 -9.04 -8.26 2.05
CA GLU A 151 -8.07 -9.01 1.27
C GLU A 151 -7.53 -8.13 0.14
N TYR A 152 -6.29 -8.35 -0.26
CA TYR A 152 -5.63 -7.54 -1.29
C TYR A 152 -6.36 -7.61 -2.63
N LYS A 153 -6.91 -6.49 -3.07
CA LYS A 153 -7.68 -6.37 -4.32
C LYS A 153 -6.81 -6.09 -5.56
N GLY A 154 -5.49 -6.02 -5.42
CA GLY A 154 -4.59 -5.68 -6.51
C GLY A 154 -4.93 -4.31 -7.13
N LEU A 155 -5.18 -4.28 -8.44
CA LEU A 155 -5.52 -3.04 -9.16
C LEU A 155 -6.97 -2.57 -8.97
N GLY A 156 -7.81 -3.34 -8.26
CA GLY A 156 -9.23 -2.98 -8.04
C GLY A 156 -9.97 -2.73 -9.36
N ASN A 157 -10.66 -1.59 -9.46
CA ASN A 157 -11.44 -1.23 -10.67
C ASN A 157 -10.56 -0.91 -11.89
N TYR A 158 -9.26 -0.63 -11.70
CA TYR A 158 -8.32 -0.31 -12.78
C TYR A 158 -7.76 -1.53 -13.50
N LYS A 159 -8.06 -2.76 -13.03
CA LYS A 159 -7.54 -4.00 -13.62
C LYS A 159 -7.85 -4.14 -15.10
N LYS A 160 -9.09 -3.82 -15.53
CA LYS A 160 -9.51 -3.94 -16.93
C LYS A 160 -8.77 -2.96 -17.83
N GLU A 161 -8.58 -1.72 -17.37
CA GLU A 161 -7.86 -0.69 -18.12
C GLU A 161 -6.40 -1.09 -18.30
N TYR A 162 -5.74 -1.54 -17.24
CA TYR A 162 -4.37 -2.04 -17.29
C TYR A 162 -4.20 -3.24 -18.23
N GLU A 163 -5.11 -4.22 -18.18
CA GLU A 163 -5.09 -5.39 -19.07
C GLU A 163 -5.27 -5.00 -20.54
N GLN A 164 -6.07 -3.98 -20.83
CA GLN A 164 -6.23 -3.48 -22.20
C GLN A 164 -4.96 -2.80 -22.69
N GLN A 165 -4.33 -1.94 -21.90
CA GLN A 165 -3.05 -1.30 -22.23
C GLN A 165 -1.97 -2.34 -22.47
N THR A 166 -1.80 -3.30 -21.58
CA THR A 166 -0.80 -4.37 -21.72
C THR A 166 -1.02 -5.20 -22.98
N LYS A 167 -2.27 -5.53 -23.34
CA LYS A 167 -2.59 -6.27 -24.58
C LYS A 167 -2.24 -5.45 -25.81
N GLN A 168 -2.47 -4.15 -25.79
CA GLN A 168 -2.15 -3.25 -26.89
C GLN A 168 -0.64 -3.14 -27.08
N GLU A 169 0.13 -2.94 -26.00
CA GLU A 169 1.60 -2.91 -26.03
C GLU A 169 2.21 -4.21 -26.56
N ILE A 170 1.68 -5.36 -26.14
CA ILE A 170 2.11 -6.67 -26.64
C ILE A 170 1.80 -6.81 -28.13
N GLN A 171 0.67 -6.34 -28.60
CA GLN A 171 0.31 -6.42 -30.01
C GLN A 171 1.22 -5.52 -30.85
N GLU A 172 1.48 -4.30 -30.45
CA GLU A 172 2.41 -3.37 -31.10
C GLU A 172 3.82 -3.95 -31.18
N ALA A 173 4.33 -4.53 -30.09
CA ALA A 173 5.63 -5.19 -30.06
C ALA A 173 5.72 -6.40 -31.03
N LYS A 174 4.65 -7.18 -31.17
CA LYS A 174 4.59 -8.28 -32.13
C LYS A 174 4.66 -7.79 -33.57
N GLU A 175 3.93 -6.75 -33.90
CA GLU A 175 3.93 -6.13 -35.23
C GLU A 175 5.29 -5.57 -35.59
N ASP A 176 5.97 -4.93 -34.63
CA ASP A 176 7.34 -4.44 -34.82
C ASP A 176 8.35 -5.57 -35.08
N ILE A 177 8.27 -6.67 -34.33
CA ILE A 177 9.11 -7.86 -34.54
C ILE A 177 8.88 -8.44 -35.93
N GLU A 178 7.62 -8.55 -36.35
CA GLU A 178 7.28 -9.08 -37.67
C GLU A 178 7.79 -8.19 -38.79
N ASN A 179 7.66 -6.88 -38.68
CA ASN A 179 8.20 -5.89 -39.61
C ASN A 179 9.72 -5.95 -39.73
N VAL A 180 10.43 -6.07 -38.60
CA VAL A 180 11.89 -6.24 -38.59
C VAL A 180 12.29 -7.56 -39.21
N SER A 181 11.61 -8.64 -38.90
CA SER A 181 11.84 -9.96 -39.49
C SER A 181 11.71 -9.94 -41.00
N GLN A 182 10.63 -9.36 -41.55
CA GLN A 182 10.40 -9.22 -43.00
C GLN A 182 11.51 -8.42 -43.69
N LYS A 183 11.97 -7.31 -43.07
CA LYS A 183 13.10 -6.52 -43.59
C LYS A 183 14.41 -7.30 -43.63
N ILE A 184 14.68 -8.14 -42.63
CA ILE A 184 15.87 -8.97 -42.58
C ILE A 184 15.80 -10.03 -43.72
N TYR A 185 14.66 -10.73 -43.89
CA TYR A 185 14.49 -11.70 -44.95
C TYR A 185 14.62 -11.08 -46.33
N ALA A 186 14.07 -9.90 -46.57
CA ALA A 186 14.20 -9.19 -47.83
C ALA A 186 15.66 -8.84 -48.18
N ASN A 187 16.46 -8.46 -47.15
CA ASN A 187 17.87 -8.08 -47.35
C ASN A 187 18.82 -9.29 -47.49
N VAL A 188 18.42 -10.50 -47.05
CA VAL A 188 19.23 -11.71 -47.17
C VAL A 188 19.04 -12.41 -48.53
N LEU A 189 17.93 -12.11 -49.21
CA LEU A 189 17.59 -12.70 -50.52
C LEU A 189 18.01 -11.85 -51.72
N THR A 190 18.61 -10.69 -51.49
CA THR A 190 19.23 -9.82 -52.48
C THR A 190 20.75 -9.91 -52.42
#